data_daf8497f8cf3020bf173a02b7faf2f40
#
_entry.id   daf8497f8cf3020bf173a02b7faf2f40
#
_cell.length_a   1.000
_cell.length_b   1.000
_cell.length_c   1.000
_cell.angle_alpha   90.00
_cell.angle_beta   90.00
_cell.angle_gamma   90.00
#
_symmetry.space_group_name_H-M   'P 1'
#
loop_
_entity.id
_entity.type
_entity.pdbx_description
1 polymer ?
#
loop_
_entity_poly.entity_id
_entity_poly.type
_entity_poly.pdbx_seq_one_letter_code
_entity_poly.pdbx_strand_id
1 'polypeptide(L)'
;MKKLLFLLTVLCISFQLKAQPKNIKHIILIGCDGFGAYAIPDAKMPNLKQLMNTGSWSLKARTVLPSSSAVNWASMLMGAGPTEHGYTEWDSAVPEIPSVVKSPYGLFPGIFTLIKQQKPKAKTAVIYSWQGIGPLIEKDAISFVVPGPDGDNDNFCADTTAALIIKEKPLLTFVHFSEPDNTGHKIGHRTPAYYAELENLDKRIGKIVDAVKKAGIANETIIILSADHGGTGKGHGGKSLDEVQIPWIANGTGVLKGHEIKDVIITYDTASTIAWLLGLKEPQSWRGKPVTEAFNK
;
A
#
# COMPACT_ATOMS: atom_id res chain seq x y z
N MET A 1 -50.92 -7.48 46.65
CA MET A 1 -50.53 -7.73 45.27
C MET A 1 -49.48 -6.68 44.88
N LYS A 2 -48.18 -7.02 44.94
CA LYS A 2 -47.07 -6.12 44.56
C LYS A 2 -46.77 -6.32 43.08
N LYS A 3 -47.01 -5.32 42.25
CA LYS A 3 -46.61 -5.31 40.82
C LYS A 3 -45.10 -5.06 40.73
N LEU A 4 -44.36 -6.06 40.30
CA LEU A 4 -42.94 -6.00 40.02
C LEU A 4 -42.79 -5.38 38.62
N LEU A 5 -42.30 -4.16 38.54
CA LEU A 5 -41.98 -3.47 37.30
C LEU A 5 -40.59 -3.91 36.85
N PHE A 6 -40.52 -4.73 35.79
CA PHE A 6 -39.25 -5.18 35.18
C PHE A 6 -38.78 -4.06 34.22
N LEU A 7 -37.77 -3.29 34.62
CA LEU A 7 -37.13 -2.28 33.77
C LEU A 7 -36.11 -2.98 32.88
N LEU A 8 -36.48 -3.21 31.62
CA LEU A 8 -35.58 -3.75 30.59
C LEU A 8 -34.63 -2.64 30.12
N THR A 9 -33.41 -2.56 30.65
CA THR A 9 -32.37 -1.70 30.15
C THR A 9 -31.80 -2.30 28.85
N VAL A 10 -32.25 -1.81 27.70
CA VAL A 10 -31.64 -2.13 26.41
C VAL A 10 -30.29 -1.42 26.31
N LEU A 11 -29.22 -2.15 26.49
CA LEU A 11 -27.86 -1.66 26.25
C LEU A 11 -27.66 -1.53 24.74
N CYS A 12 -27.95 -0.37 24.16
CA CYS A 12 -27.59 -0.06 22.78
C CYS A 12 -26.07 0.02 22.67
N ILE A 13 -25.42 -1.08 22.28
CA ILE A 13 -24.03 -1.06 21.82
C ILE A 13 -24.05 -0.39 20.45
N SER A 14 -23.85 0.92 20.41
CA SER A 14 -23.64 1.63 19.17
C SER A 14 -22.29 1.19 18.62
N PHE A 15 -22.28 0.28 17.62
CA PHE A 15 -21.13 0.12 16.73
C PHE A 15 -20.95 1.44 16.00
N GLN A 16 -19.99 2.25 16.44
CA GLN A 16 -19.60 3.43 15.71
C GLN A 16 -18.87 2.97 14.44
N LEU A 17 -19.62 2.78 13.35
CA LEU A 17 -19.03 2.70 12.02
C LEU A 17 -18.27 4.01 11.79
N LYS A 18 -16.94 3.93 11.74
CA LYS A 18 -16.13 5.11 11.41
C LYS A 18 -16.54 5.62 10.03
N ALA A 19 -16.95 6.86 9.95
CA ALA A 19 -17.34 7.48 8.69
C ALA A 19 -16.12 7.58 7.77
N GLN A 20 -16.34 7.35 6.48
CA GLN A 20 -15.30 7.55 5.48
C GLN A 20 -14.94 9.04 5.39
N PRO A 21 -13.66 9.40 5.19
CA PRO A 21 -13.28 10.75 4.84
C PRO A 21 -14.00 11.20 3.57
N LYS A 22 -14.53 12.42 3.59
CA LYS A 22 -15.26 13.00 2.44
C LYS A 22 -14.27 13.61 1.45
N ASN A 23 -14.69 13.70 0.18
CA ASN A 23 -13.96 14.38 -0.91
C ASN A 23 -12.64 13.74 -1.33
N ILE A 24 -12.47 12.44 -1.16
CA ILE A 24 -11.29 11.73 -1.70
C ILE A 24 -11.55 11.42 -3.17
N LYS A 25 -10.70 11.98 -4.04
CA LYS A 25 -10.75 11.75 -5.49
C LYS A 25 -9.50 11.07 -6.04
N HIS A 26 -8.41 11.12 -5.28
CA HIS A 26 -7.13 10.56 -5.69
C HIS A 26 -6.48 9.80 -4.53
N ILE A 27 -5.96 8.62 -4.83
CA ILE A 27 -5.11 7.85 -3.92
C ILE A 27 -3.82 7.53 -4.64
N ILE A 28 -2.70 7.82 -3.99
CA ILE A 28 -1.37 7.48 -4.48
C ILE A 28 -0.80 6.43 -3.53
N LEU A 29 -0.61 5.21 -4.01
CA LEU A 29 0.08 4.15 -3.29
C LEU A 29 1.54 4.12 -3.73
N ILE A 30 2.45 4.40 -2.81
CA ILE A 30 3.90 4.34 -3.02
C ILE A 30 4.38 3.03 -2.39
N GLY A 31 4.87 2.11 -3.20
CA GLY A 31 5.46 0.85 -2.80
C GLY A 31 6.98 0.91 -2.87
N CYS A 32 7.65 0.58 -1.76
CA CYS A 32 9.11 0.62 -1.62
C CYS A 32 9.61 -0.79 -1.29
N ASP A 33 10.26 -1.45 -2.25
CA ASP A 33 10.72 -2.83 -2.10
C ASP A 33 11.84 -2.94 -1.05
N GLY A 34 11.76 -3.92 -0.17
CA GLY A 34 12.77 -4.19 0.85
C GLY A 34 12.94 -3.10 1.92
N PHE A 35 11.96 -2.19 2.06
CA PHE A 35 12.05 -1.06 3.00
C PHE A 35 11.61 -1.48 4.41
N GLY A 36 12.53 -2.04 5.20
CA GLY A 36 12.28 -2.40 6.59
C GLY A 36 12.03 -1.17 7.49
N ALA A 37 10.99 -1.25 8.32
CA ALA A 37 10.61 -0.18 9.24
C ALA A 37 11.74 0.22 10.20
N TYR A 38 12.64 -0.70 10.52
CA TYR A 38 13.80 -0.49 11.38
C TYR A 38 14.73 0.65 10.91
N ALA A 39 14.73 0.95 9.61
CA ALA A 39 15.66 1.93 9.05
C ALA A 39 15.20 3.38 9.23
N ILE A 40 13.91 3.63 9.40
CA ILE A 40 13.33 4.98 9.41
C ILE A 40 13.86 5.88 10.52
N PRO A 41 14.06 5.42 11.77
CA PRO A 41 14.59 6.29 12.82
C PRO A 41 15.93 6.94 12.45
N ASP A 42 16.84 6.18 11.85
CA ASP A 42 18.20 6.61 11.55
C ASP A 42 18.36 7.20 10.14
N ALA A 43 17.42 6.93 9.23
CA ALA A 43 17.48 7.39 7.85
C ALA A 43 17.28 8.92 7.73
N LYS A 44 18.01 9.55 6.82
CA LYS A 44 17.84 10.96 6.44
C LYS A 44 16.77 11.07 5.35
N MET A 45 15.51 10.97 5.78
CA MET A 45 14.34 10.99 4.90
C MET A 45 13.39 12.13 5.30
N PRO A 46 13.72 13.39 4.97
CA PRO A 46 12.92 14.55 5.39
C PRO A 46 11.51 14.56 4.81
N ASN A 47 11.33 14.15 3.54
CA ASN A 47 10.00 14.09 2.90
C ASN A 47 9.12 13.03 3.56
N LEU A 48 9.67 11.82 3.80
CA LEU A 48 8.97 10.77 4.52
C LEU A 48 8.59 11.19 5.93
N LYS A 49 9.54 11.75 6.68
CA LYS A 49 9.31 12.25 8.04
C LYS A 49 8.27 13.37 8.07
N GLN A 50 8.22 14.21 7.04
CA GLN A 50 7.16 15.20 6.88
C GLN A 50 5.79 14.54 6.66
N LEU A 51 5.70 13.50 5.82
CA LEU A 51 4.45 12.74 5.64
C LEU A 51 3.98 12.13 6.98
N MET A 52 4.90 11.55 7.77
CA MET A 52 4.59 11.02 9.10
C MET A 52 4.11 12.12 10.07
N ASN A 53 4.81 13.24 10.14
CA ASN A 53 4.49 14.34 11.06
C ASN A 53 3.13 14.99 10.76
N THR A 54 2.70 14.99 9.50
CA THR A 54 1.43 15.58 9.06
C THR A 54 0.37 14.55 8.70
N GLY A 55 0.63 13.27 8.96
CA GLY A 55 -0.24 12.14 8.68
C GLY A 55 -0.28 11.13 9.81
N SER A 56 -0.75 9.94 9.51
CA SER A 56 -0.78 8.79 10.42
C SER A 56 0.20 7.72 9.95
N TRP A 57 0.80 7.00 10.89
CA TRP A 57 1.85 6.04 10.57
C TRP A 57 1.94 4.89 11.57
N SER A 58 2.44 3.76 11.10
CA SER A 58 2.90 2.64 11.91
C SER A 58 4.23 2.13 11.39
N LEU A 59 5.17 1.86 12.30
CA LEU A 59 6.42 1.16 12.03
C LEU A 59 6.34 -0.32 12.45
N LYS A 60 5.13 -0.81 12.73
CA LYS A 60 4.86 -2.17 13.20
C LYS A 60 3.89 -2.92 12.29
N ALA A 61 3.59 -2.38 11.11
CA ALA A 61 2.84 -3.12 10.10
C ALA A 61 3.60 -4.40 9.71
N ARG A 62 2.88 -5.41 9.28
CA ARG A 62 3.44 -6.75 9.00
C ARG A 62 3.19 -7.16 7.57
N THR A 63 4.22 -7.74 6.99
CA THR A 63 4.11 -8.55 5.78
C THR A 63 3.47 -9.91 6.10
N VAL A 64 3.04 -10.65 5.08
CA VAL A 64 2.72 -12.08 5.21
C VAL A 64 3.97 -12.93 4.98
N LEU A 65 3.90 -14.21 5.32
CA LEU A 65 5.00 -15.14 5.08
C LEU A 65 4.74 -15.97 3.80
N PRO A 66 5.81 -16.26 3.04
CA PRO A 66 7.19 -15.78 3.20
C PRO A 66 7.27 -14.25 2.99
N SER A 67 8.21 -13.60 3.69
CA SER A 67 8.46 -12.15 3.57
C SER A 67 9.22 -11.84 2.27
N SER A 68 8.56 -12.04 1.14
CA SER A 68 9.16 -11.93 -0.20
C SER A 68 8.26 -11.17 -1.17
N SER A 69 8.86 -10.68 -2.25
CA SER A 69 8.31 -9.62 -3.08
C SER A 69 6.98 -9.99 -3.74
N ALA A 70 6.91 -10.98 -4.65
CA ALA A 70 5.64 -11.26 -5.34
C ALA A 70 4.50 -11.63 -4.38
N VAL A 71 4.80 -12.38 -3.31
CA VAL A 71 3.82 -12.77 -2.29
C VAL A 71 3.19 -11.56 -1.62
N ASN A 72 4.01 -10.58 -1.23
CA ASN A 72 3.54 -9.42 -0.47
C ASN A 72 2.99 -8.31 -1.36
N TRP A 73 3.53 -8.11 -2.56
CA TRP A 73 2.89 -7.22 -3.55
C TRP A 73 1.52 -7.74 -3.97
N ALA A 74 1.38 -9.05 -4.23
CA ALA A 74 0.08 -9.66 -4.50
C ALA A 74 -0.87 -9.45 -3.32
N SER A 75 -0.43 -9.74 -2.09
CA SER A 75 -1.25 -9.56 -0.89
C SER A 75 -1.69 -8.10 -0.72
N MET A 76 -0.78 -7.14 -0.91
CA MET A 76 -1.07 -5.70 -0.79
C MET A 76 -2.11 -5.22 -1.80
N LEU A 77 -2.05 -5.71 -3.04
CA LEU A 77 -2.94 -5.27 -4.12
C LEU A 77 -4.25 -6.07 -4.18
N MET A 78 -4.26 -7.29 -3.62
CA MET A 78 -5.38 -8.23 -3.71
C MET A 78 -6.17 -8.37 -2.39
N GLY A 79 -5.78 -7.71 -1.31
CA GLY A 79 -6.52 -7.70 -0.05
C GLY A 79 -6.65 -9.05 0.65
N ALA A 80 -5.79 -10.02 0.33
CA ALA A 80 -5.80 -11.38 0.87
C ALA A 80 -4.39 -11.95 0.97
N GLY A 81 -4.24 -13.09 1.62
CA GLY A 81 -2.96 -13.74 1.79
C GLY A 81 -2.65 -14.77 0.69
N PRO A 82 -1.45 -15.40 0.75
CA PRO A 82 -1.00 -16.35 -0.27
C PRO A 82 -1.88 -17.59 -0.39
N THR A 83 -2.56 -18.01 0.66
CA THR A 83 -3.51 -19.13 0.62
C THR A 83 -4.77 -18.85 -0.21
N GLU A 84 -5.15 -17.58 -0.37
CA GLU A 84 -6.28 -17.16 -1.18
C GLU A 84 -5.87 -16.82 -2.61
N HIS A 85 -4.83 -15.97 -2.80
CA HIS A 85 -4.44 -15.54 -4.13
C HIS A 85 -3.50 -16.51 -4.85
N GLY A 86 -2.78 -17.38 -4.11
CA GLY A 86 -2.00 -18.49 -4.63
C GLY A 86 -0.55 -18.18 -4.99
N TYR A 87 -0.09 -16.94 -4.90
CA TYR A 87 1.30 -16.57 -5.12
C TYR A 87 2.10 -16.86 -3.87
N THR A 88 3.12 -17.73 -3.94
CA THR A 88 3.85 -18.25 -2.78
C THR A 88 5.37 -18.10 -2.87
N GLU A 89 5.91 -17.78 -4.05
CA GLU A 89 7.34 -17.63 -4.28
C GLU A 89 7.72 -16.16 -4.53
N TRP A 90 9.00 -15.84 -4.38
CA TRP A 90 9.48 -14.46 -4.47
C TRP A 90 9.30 -13.82 -5.85
N ASP A 91 9.33 -14.63 -6.92
CA ASP A 91 9.24 -14.23 -8.32
C ASP A 91 8.02 -14.82 -9.04
N SER A 92 6.99 -15.21 -8.30
CA SER A 92 5.78 -15.82 -8.85
C SER A 92 5.24 -15.06 -10.06
N ALA A 93 5.30 -15.68 -11.22
CA ALA A 93 4.68 -15.17 -12.46
C ALA A 93 3.27 -15.69 -12.66
N VAL A 94 2.93 -16.78 -12.02
CA VAL A 94 1.60 -17.41 -11.96
C VAL A 94 1.39 -17.95 -10.54
N PRO A 95 0.14 -18.07 -10.07
CA PRO A 95 -0.11 -18.65 -8.76
C PRO A 95 0.35 -20.12 -8.71
N GLU A 96 1.19 -20.49 -7.74
CA GLU A 96 1.64 -21.87 -7.49
C GLU A 96 0.49 -22.70 -6.90
N ILE A 97 -0.37 -22.07 -6.12
CA ILE A 97 -1.62 -22.67 -5.63
C ILE A 97 -2.78 -22.05 -6.42
N PRO A 98 -3.75 -22.83 -6.94
CA PRO A 98 -4.89 -22.26 -7.62
C PRO A 98 -5.60 -21.21 -6.74
N SER A 99 -5.75 -19.99 -7.24
CA SER A 99 -6.49 -18.94 -6.54
C SER A 99 -7.92 -19.41 -6.21
N VAL A 100 -8.40 -19.12 -5.01
CA VAL A 100 -9.75 -19.56 -4.56
C VAL A 100 -10.88 -18.98 -5.41
N VAL A 101 -10.64 -17.87 -6.09
CA VAL A 101 -11.54 -17.23 -7.05
C VAL A 101 -10.74 -16.47 -8.09
N LYS A 102 -11.28 -16.36 -9.30
CA LYS A 102 -10.70 -15.53 -10.37
C LYS A 102 -11.68 -14.45 -10.79
N SER A 103 -11.15 -13.27 -11.04
CA SER A 103 -11.87 -12.16 -11.66
C SER A 103 -12.07 -12.41 -13.15
N PRO A 104 -12.89 -11.60 -13.86
CA PRO A 104 -13.01 -11.67 -15.32
C PRO A 104 -11.68 -11.45 -16.06
N TYR A 105 -10.65 -10.97 -15.39
CA TYR A 105 -9.32 -10.73 -15.96
C TYR A 105 -8.32 -11.87 -15.68
N GLY A 106 -8.78 -12.98 -15.09
CA GLY A 106 -7.99 -14.21 -14.94
C GLY A 106 -7.16 -14.34 -13.67
N LEU A 107 -6.94 -13.25 -12.89
CA LEU A 107 -6.25 -13.27 -11.63
C LEU A 107 -7.21 -13.25 -10.43
N PHE A 108 -6.71 -13.47 -9.23
CA PHE A 108 -7.47 -13.17 -8.01
C PHE A 108 -7.87 -11.69 -8.00
N PRO A 109 -9.14 -11.33 -7.65
CA PRO A 109 -9.63 -9.97 -7.79
C PRO A 109 -8.86 -8.99 -6.91
N GLY A 110 -8.12 -8.08 -7.54
CA GLY A 110 -7.37 -7.01 -6.90
C GLY A 110 -8.13 -5.68 -6.85
N ILE A 111 -7.51 -4.67 -6.23
CA ILE A 111 -8.10 -3.32 -6.08
C ILE A 111 -8.41 -2.69 -7.43
N PHE A 112 -7.60 -2.92 -8.47
CA PHE A 112 -7.83 -2.37 -9.80
C PHE A 112 -9.06 -2.97 -10.46
N THR A 113 -9.28 -4.28 -10.32
CA THR A 113 -10.51 -4.94 -10.74
C THR A 113 -11.74 -4.35 -10.07
N LEU A 114 -11.68 -4.15 -8.74
CA LEU A 114 -12.81 -3.54 -8.02
C LEU A 114 -13.14 -2.15 -8.53
N ILE A 115 -12.11 -1.33 -8.75
CA ILE A 115 -12.30 0.01 -9.33
C ILE A 115 -12.92 -0.09 -10.73
N LYS A 116 -12.38 -0.95 -11.60
CA LYS A 116 -12.88 -1.10 -12.95
C LYS A 116 -14.34 -1.54 -13.00
N GLN A 117 -14.74 -2.45 -12.12
CA GLN A 117 -16.11 -2.95 -12.05
C GLN A 117 -17.10 -1.92 -11.47
N GLN A 118 -16.70 -1.20 -10.42
CA GLN A 118 -17.62 -0.33 -9.66
C GLN A 118 -17.53 1.15 -10.06
N LYS A 119 -16.42 1.56 -10.66
CA LYS A 119 -16.17 2.92 -11.17
C LYS A 119 -15.55 2.88 -12.58
N PRO A 120 -16.26 2.33 -13.59
CA PRO A 120 -15.68 1.99 -14.90
C PRO A 120 -15.10 3.18 -15.69
N LYS A 121 -15.48 4.40 -15.34
CA LYS A 121 -14.96 5.65 -15.95
C LYS A 121 -13.71 6.19 -15.25
N ALA A 122 -13.36 5.65 -14.09
CA ALA A 122 -12.19 6.11 -13.33
C ALA A 122 -10.89 5.70 -14.04
N LYS A 123 -9.94 6.64 -14.12
CA LYS A 123 -8.59 6.34 -14.59
C LYS A 123 -7.78 5.76 -13.43
N THR A 124 -6.97 4.76 -13.73
CA THR A 124 -6.03 4.15 -12.80
C THR A 124 -4.66 4.02 -13.45
N ALA A 125 -3.60 4.04 -12.66
CA ALA A 125 -2.23 3.93 -13.16
C ALA A 125 -1.40 2.99 -12.29
N VAL A 126 -0.54 2.19 -12.95
CA VAL A 126 0.49 1.38 -12.31
C VAL A 126 1.81 1.63 -13.01
N ILE A 127 2.79 2.08 -12.28
CA ILE A 127 4.16 2.32 -12.75
C ILE A 127 5.08 1.48 -11.88
N TYR A 128 5.94 0.67 -12.45
CA TYR A 128 6.77 -0.23 -11.67
C TYR A 128 8.17 -0.42 -12.23
N SER A 129 9.13 -0.48 -11.33
CA SER A 129 10.55 -0.69 -11.64
C SER A 129 10.85 -2.18 -11.83
N TRP A 130 10.41 -3.04 -10.89
CA TRP A 130 10.61 -4.48 -11.00
C TRP A 130 9.55 -5.15 -11.87
N GLN A 131 9.99 -5.90 -12.89
CA GLN A 131 9.09 -6.53 -13.86
C GLN A 131 8.15 -7.58 -13.24
N GLY A 132 8.50 -8.13 -12.07
CA GLY A 132 7.65 -9.07 -11.32
C GLY A 132 6.31 -8.51 -10.84
N ILE A 133 6.11 -7.18 -10.86
CA ILE A 133 4.79 -6.58 -10.62
C ILE A 133 3.80 -6.90 -11.75
N GLY A 134 4.30 -6.99 -13.00
CA GLY A 134 3.46 -7.19 -14.17
C GLY A 134 2.53 -8.41 -14.12
N PRO A 135 2.97 -9.58 -13.65
CA PRO A 135 2.13 -10.77 -13.43
C PRO A 135 1.11 -10.66 -12.29
N LEU A 136 1.31 -9.74 -11.34
CA LEU A 136 0.47 -9.57 -10.15
C LEU A 136 -0.68 -8.58 -10.36
N ILE A 137 -0.78 -7.96 -11.53
CA ILE A 137 -1.79 -6.94 -11.84
C ILE A 137 -2.64 -7.34 -13.04
N GLU A 138 -3.91 -7.05 -12.98
CA GLU A 138 -4.87 -7.28 -14.06
C GLU A 138 -4.81 -6.10 -15.04
N LYS A 139 -3.85 -6.16 -15.98
CA LYS A 139 -3.50 -5.05 -16.90
C LYS A 139 -4.71 -4.48 -17.63
N ASP A 140 -5.65 -5.31 -18.05
CA ASP A 140 -6.87 -4.90 -18.78
C ASP A 140 -7.87 -4.13 -17.89
N ALA A 141 -7.71 -4.18 -16.56
CA ALA A 141 -8.49 -3.38 -15.63
C ALA A 141 -7.90 -1.98 -15.40
N ILE A 142 -6.68 -1.70 -15.89
CA ILE A 142 -5.89 -0.52 -15.58
C ILE A 142 -5.79 0.41 -16.80
N SER A 143 -5.93 1.72 -16.60
CA SER A 143 -5.89 2.69 -17.70
C SER A 143 -4.47 2.96 -18.22
N PHE A 144 -3.47 2.98 -17.32
CA PHE A 144 -2.08 3.24 -17.64
C PHE A 144 -1.20 2.22 -16.93
N VAL A 145 -0.58 1.32 -17.67
CA VAL A 145 0.41 0.36 -17.18
C VAL A 145 1.76 0.72 -17.80
N VAL A 146 2.71 1.14 -16.98
CA VAL A 146 4.02 1.60 -17.45
C VAL A 146 5.12 0.84 -16.72
N PRO A 147 5.64 -0.25 -17.31
CA PRO A 147 6.85 -0.89 -16.81
C PRO A 147 8.04 0.06 -16.98
N GLY A 148 8.91 0.12 -15.98
CA GLY A 148 10.21 0.74 -16.12
C GLY A 148 11.05 0.01 -17.20
N PRO A 149 12.02 0.69 -17.83
CA PRO A 149 12.95 0.02 -18.73
C PRO A 149 13.77 -1.05 -17.98
N ASP A 150 14.37 -1.97 -18.73
CA ASP A 150 15.20 -3.00 -18.15
C ASP A 150 16.31 -2.42 -17.26
N GLY A 151 16.52 -3.04 -16.12
CA GLY A 151 17.41 -2.54 -15.08
C GLY A 151 16.70 -1.63 -14.08
N ASP A 152 17.44 -1.26 -13.07
CA ASP A 152 16.95 -0.49 -11.93
C ASP A 152 16.66 0.96 -12.34
N ASN A 153 15.41 1.34 -12.47
CA ASN A 153 15.04 2.67 -12.96
C ASN A 153 13.94 3.35 -12.15
N ASP A 154 14.12 3.40 -10.86
CA ASP A 154 13.22 4.06 -9.94
C ASP A 154 13.02 5.55 -10.25
N ASN A 155 14.05 6.22 -10.80
CA ASN A 155 13.94 7.63 -11.21
C ASN A 155 12.95 7.78 -12.38
N PHE A 156 13.00 6.88 -13.37
CA PHE A 156 12.01 6.84 -14.44
C PHE A 156 10.59 6.63 -13.89
N CYS A 157 10.43 5.71 -12.95
CA CYS A 157 9.14 5.47 -12.31
C CYS A 157 8.62 6.70 -11.54
N ALA A 158 9.50 7.41 -10.83
CA ALA A 158 9.14 8.64 -10.13
C ALA A 158 8.74 9.75 -11.09
N ASP A 159 9.51 9.95 -12.18
CA ASP A 159 9.24 10.98 -13.20
C ASP A 159 7.95 10.70 -13.97
N THR A 160 7.74 9.46 -14.39
CA THR A 160 6.53 9.02 -15.08
C THR A 160 5.30 9.16 -14.19
N THR A 161 5.41 8.76 -12.92
CA THR A 161 4.32 8.92 -11.94
C THR A 161 3.96 10.39 -11.75
N ALA A 162 4.96 11.26 -11.57
CA ALA A 162 4.74 12.69 -11.43
C ALA A 162 4.04 13.29 -12.67
N ALA A 163 4.47 12.92 -13.87
CA ALA A 163 3.87 13.37 -15.13
C ALA A 163 2.41 12.90 -15.26
N LEU A 164 2.11 11.63 -14.95
CA LEU A 164 0.76 11.08 -15.00
C LEU A 164 -0.18 11.73 -13.95
N ILE A 165 0.30 11.96 -12.73
CA ILE A 165 -0.47 12.67 -11.69
C ILE A 165 -0.86 14.06 -12.19
N ILE A 166 0.07 14.83 -12.76
CA ILE A 166 -0.19 16.20 -13.23
C ILE A 166 -1.16 16.19 -14.43
N LYS A 167 -0.96 15.30 -15.38
CA LYS A 167 -1.68 15.31 -16.66
C LYS A 167 -3.04 14.63 -16.56
N GLU A 168 -3.09 13.43 -15.96
CA GLU A 168 -4.23 12.51 -16.05
C GLU A 168 -5.07 12.46 -14.77
N LYS A 169 -4.49 12.84 -13.62
CA LYS A 169 -5.13 12.85 -12.30
C LYS A 169 -5.90 11.54 -12.03
N PRO A 170 -5.22 10.35 -12.00
CA PRO A 170 -5.89 9.08 -11.81
C PRO A 170 -6.58 9.00 -10.44
N LEU A 171 -7.65 8.20 -10.34
CA LEU A 171 -8.32 7.88 -9.07
C LEU A 171 -7.39 7.08 -8.14
N LEU A 172 -6.68 6.08 -8.70
CA LEU A 172 -5.66 5.31 -8.00
C LEU A 172 -4.39 5.28 -8.86
N THR A 173 -3.27 5.63 -8.26
CA THR A 173 -1.94 5.44 -8.83
C THR A 173 -1.14 4.54 -7.89
N PHE A 174 -0.62 3.43 -8.39
CA PHE A 174 0.39 2.63 -7.70
C PHE A 174 1.73 2.85 -8.39
N VAL A 175 2.73 3.25 -7.63
CA VAL A 175 4.12 3.30 -8.08
C VAL A 175 4.96 2.36 -7.23
N HIS A 176 5.74 1.52 -7.90
CA HIS A 176 6.67 0.60 -7.26
C HIS A 176 8.11 1.05 -7.52
N PHE A 177 8.91 1.09 -6.46
CA PHE A 177 10.34 1.29 -6.46
C PHE A 177 11.05 0.02 -6.04
N SER A 178 12.08 -0.39 -6.79
CA SER A 178 12.88 -1.60 -6.47
C SER A 178 13.91 -1.36 -5.37
N GLU A 179 14.18 -0.12 -5.04
CA GLU A 179 15.06 0.24 -3.95
C GLU A 179 14.26 0.49 -2.65
N PRO A 180 14.84 0.17 -1.50
CA PRO A 180 16.24 -0.17 -1.22
C PRO A 180 16.60 -1.66 -1.34
N ASP A 181 15.73 -2.54 -1.84
CA ASP A 181 15.95 -3.99 -1.87
C ASP A 181 17.17 -4.39 -2.70
N ASN A 182 17.31 -3.84 -3.90
CA ASN A 182 18.47 -4.12 -4.76
C ASN A 182 19.80 -3.80 -4.06
N THR A 183 19.86 -2.68 -3.36
CA THR A 183 21.05 -2.32 -2.55
C THR A 183 21.21 -3.29 -1.38
N GLY A 184 20.11 -3.69 -0.75
CA GLY A 184 20.10 -4.72 0.29
C GLY A 184 20.73 -6.04 -0.17
N HIS A 185 20.32 -6.54 -1.33
CA HIS A 185 20.88 -7.76 -1.92
C HIS A 185 22.34 -7.63 -2.33
N LYS A 186 22.72 -6.53 -2.95
CA LYS A 186 24.09 -6.32 -3.45
C LYS A 186 25.10 -6.09 -2.33
N ILE A 187 24.75 -5.23 -1.37
CA ILE A 187 25.69 -4.72 -0.36
C ILE A 187 25.29 -5.15 1.05
N GLY A 188 24.02 -5.15 1.36
CA GLY A 188 23.45 -5.55 2.65
C GLY A 188 22.51 -4.51 3.24
N HIS A 189 21.50 -5.00 3.91
CA HIS A 189 20.58 -4.20 4.74
C HIS A 189 21.35 -3.57 5.93
N ARG A 190 20.89 -2.44 6.43
CA ARG A 190 21.51 -1.67 7.53
C ARG A 190 22.95 -1.18 7.25
N THR A 191 23.44 -1.28 6.01
CA THR A 191 24.76 -0.75 5.63
C THR A 191 24.69 0.75 5.30
N PRO A 192 25.80 1.48 5.32
CA PRO A 192 25.83 2.88 4.86
C PRO A 192 25.29 3.07 3.45
N ALA A 193 25.52 2.11 2.55
CA ALA A 193 24.99 2.15 1.17
C ALA A 193 23.46 2.04 1.15
N TYR A 194 22.87 1.16 1.97
CA TYR A 194 21.43 1.04 2.13
C TYR A 194 20.81 2.36 2.62
N TYR A 195 21.42 2.99 3.62
CA TYR A 195 20.93 4.29 4.11
C TYR A 195 21.10 5.43 3.09
N ALA A 196 22.17 5.40 2.28
CA ALA A 196 22.34 6.35 1.19
C ALA A 196 21.27 6.20 0.11
N GLU A 197 20.84 4.95 -0.17
CA GLU A 197 19.74 4.72 -1.11
C GLU A 197 18.39 5.16 -0.54
N LEU A 198 18.18 5.06 0.77
CA LEU A 198 16.99 5.66 1.40
C LEU A 198 16.93 7.18 1.23
N GLU A 199 18.07 7.89 1.20
CA GLU A 199 18.10 9.32 0.88
C GLU A 199 17.65 9.59 -0.58
N ASN A 200 17.96 8.68 -1.51
CA ASN A 200 17.50 8.79 -2.91
C ASN A 200 16.01 8.45 -3.03
N LEU A 201 15.54 7.41 -2.34
CA LEU A 201 14.13 7.07 -2.24
C LEU A 201 13.30 8.25 -1.70
N ASP A 202 13.81 8.94 -0.67
CA ASP A 202 13.15 10.12 -0.12
C ASP A 202 12.99 11.27 -1.14
N LYS A 203 13.98 11.48 -2.03
CA LYS A 203 13.86 12.45 -3.13
C LYS A 203 12.76 12.05 -4.12
N ARG A 204 12.62 10.76 -4.43
CA ARG A 204 11.55 10.23 -5.30
C ARG A 204 10.18 10.42 -4.65
N ILE A 205 10.05 10.16 -3.35
CA ILE A 205 8.84 10.45 -2.57
C ILE A 205 8.50 11.95 -2.65
N GLY A 206 9.48 12.82 -2.41
CA GLY A 206 9.31 14.28 -2.50
C GLY A 206 8.80 14.72 -3.88
N LYS A 207 9.34 14.16 -4.97
CA LYS A 207 8.88 14.42 -6.33
C LYS A 207 7.40 14.09 -6.54
N ILE A 208 6.93 12.97 -6.01
CA ILE A 208 5.51 12.56 -6.09
C ILE A 208 4.63 13.53 -5.28
N VAL A 209 5.02 13.86 -4.06
CA VAL A 209 4.31 14.84 -3.21
C VAL A 209 4.19 16.20 -3.92
N ASP A 210 5.26 16.66 -4.56
CA ASP A 210 5.26 17.91 -5.30
C ASP A 210 4.41 17.86 -6.58
N ALA A 211 4.33 16.69 -7.23
CA ALA A 211 3.44 16.49 -8.38
C ALA A 211 1.97 16.62 -7.97
N VAL A 212 1.57 16.08 -6.82
CA VAL A 212 0.22 16.22 -6.26
C VAL A 212 -0.12 17.70 -6.01
N LYS A 213 0.83 18.48 -5.46
CA LYS A 213 0.66 19.93 -5.24
C LYS A 213 0.54 20.68 -6.59
N LYS A 214 1.47 20.40 -7.54
CA LYS A 214 1.46 21.01 -8.88
C LYS A 214 0.20 20.70 -9.67
N ALA A 215 -0.36 19.51 -9.51
CA ALA A 215 -1.62 19.14 -10.13
C ALA A 215 -2.84 19.87 -9.52
N GLY A 216 -2.68 20.54 -8.38
CA GLY A 216 -3.75 21.26 -7.68
C GLY A 216 -4.78 20.32 -7.00
N ILE A 217 -4.38 19.06 -6.70
CA ILE A 217 -5.28 18.04 -6.15
C ILE A 217 -4.98 17.65 -4.69
N ALA A 218 -4.08 18.38 -4.03
CA ALA A 218 -3.62 18.02 -2.67
C ALA A 218 -4.77 17.92 -1.64
N ASN A 219 -5.80 18.76 -1.75
CA ASN A 219 -6.93 18.77 -0.82
C ASN A 219 -7.98 17.67 -1.08
N GLU A 220 -7.77 16.81 -2.07
CA GLU A 220 -8.64 15.69 -2.42
C GLU A 220 -7.84 14.39 -2.66
N THR A 221 -6.57 14.38 -2.20
CA THR A 221 -5.63 13.26 -2.35
C THR A 221 -5.26 12.65 -1.00
N ILE A 222 -5.12 11.33 -0.98
CA ILE A 222 -4.43 10.59 0.06
C ILE A 222 -3.21 9.90 -0.56
N ILE A 223 -2.06 10.03 0.10
CA ILE A 223 -0.85 9.28 -0.19
C ILE A 223 -0.75 8.17 0.86
N ILE A 224 -0.61 6.93 0.42
CA ILE A 224 -0.29 5.78 1.24
C ILE A 224 1.10 5.30 0.82
N LEU A 225 1.98 5.07 1.77
CA LEU A 225 3.31 4.50 1.54
C LEU A 225 3.46 3.25 2.39
N SER A 226 3.93 2.18 1.76
CA SER A 226 4.28 0.95 2.46
C SER A 226 5.37 0.18 1.71
N ALA A 227 5.81 -0.91 2.30
CA ALA A 227 6.75 -1.86 1.73
C ALA A 227 6.12 -3.25 1.69
N ASP A 228 6.72 -4.13 0.91
CA ASP A 228 6.35 -5.54 0.85
C ASP A 228 7.06 -6.36 1.93
N HIS A 229 8.31 -6.07 2.24
CA HIS A 229 9.13 -6.67 3.30
C HIS A 229 10.26 -5.72 3.72
N GLY A 230 10.99 -6.11 4.73
CA GLY A 230 12.30 -5.58 5.07
C GLY A 230 13.39 -6.57 4.67
N GLY A 231 14.49 -6.63 5.43
CA GLY A 231 15.54 -7.60 5.15
C GLY A 231 16.63 -7.63 6.22
N THR A 232 17.47 -8.67 6.15
CA THR A 232 18.60 -8.86 7.05
C THR A 232 19.80 -9.41 6.29
N GLY A 233 21.01 -8.96 6.63
CA GLY A 233 22.19 -9.32 5.85
C GLY A 233 22.02 -8.92 4.39
N LYS A 234 22.06 -9.88 3.47
CA LYS A 234 21.85 -9.67 2.03
C LYS A 234 20.57 -10.34 1.50
N GLY A 235 19.55 -10.56 2.35
CA GLY A 235 18.36 -11.28 1.92
C GLY A 235 17.15 -10.98 2.78
N HIS A 236 16.08 -11.65 2.40
CA HIS A 236 14.76 -11.62 3.02
C HIS A 236 14.03 -12.95 2.76
N GLY A 237 12.74 -13.07 3.08
CA GLY A 237 11.95 -14.29 2.91
C GLY A 237 11.74 -15.07 4.21
N GLY A 238 12.47 -14.69 5.25
CA GLY A 238 12.40 -15.30 6.57
C GLY A 238 11.32 -14.70 7.48
N LYS A 239 11.52 -14.86 8.78
CA LYS A 239 10.53 -14.50 9.81
C LYS A 239 11.07 -13.59 10.92
N SER A 240 12.28 -13.04 10.74
CA SER A 240 12.80 -12.06 11.67
C SER A 240 11.99 -10.77 11.64
N LEU A 241 12.01 -9.99 12.73
CA LEU A 241 11.31 -8.71 12.77
C LEU A 241 11.83 -7.75 11.70
N ASP A 242 13.13 -7.81 11.39
CA ASP A 242 13.74 -6.98 10.35
C ASP A 242 13.19 -7.29 8.95
N GLU A 243 12.78 -8.54 8.71
CA GLU A 243 12.20 -8.96 7.45
C GLU A 243 10.69 -8.71 7.37
N VAL A 244 9.97 -8.89 8.50
CA VAL A 244 8.50 -8.84 8.48
C VAL A 244 7.90 -7.52 8.95
N GLN A 245 8.66 -6.61 9.59
CA GLN A 245 8.15 -5.30 9.97
C GLN A 245 8.40 -4.27 8.89
N ILE A 246 7.31 -3.69 8.40
CA ILE A 246 7.28 -2.70 7.34
C ILE A 246 6.65 -1.39 7.82
N PRO A 247 6.98 -0.24 7.22
CA PRO A 247 6.24 0.99 7.45
C PRO A 247 4.89 0.94 6.78
N TRP A 248 3.90 1.59 7.40
CA TRP A 248 2.64 1.94 6.77
C TRP A 248 2.32 3.39 7.13
N ILE A 249 2.22 4.25 6.14
CA ILE A 249 2.07 5.70 6.33
C ILE A 249 0.92 6.18 5.46
N ALA A 250 0.01 6.96 6.02
CA ALA A 250 -1.04 7.65 5.28
C ALA A 250 -0.93 9.15 5.52
N ASN A 251 -1.08 9.95 4.47
CA ASN A 251 -1.06 11.41 4.56
C ASN A 251 -2.06 12.02 3.57
N GLY A 252 -2.69 13.11 3.94
CA GLY A 252 -3.61 13.85 3.07
C GLY A 252 -4.96 14.13 3.70
N THR A 253 -5.97 14.28 2.85
CA THR A 253 -7.32 14.71 3.25
C THR A 253 -7.97 13.70 4.19
N GLY A 254 -8.41 14.17 5.36
CA GLY A 254 -9.09 13.35 6.36
C GLY A 254 -8.19 12.42 7.16
N VAL A 255 -6.87 12.46 6.96
CA VAL A 255 -5.89 11.70 7.76
C VAL A 255 -5.59 12.46 9.05
N LEU A 256 -5.48 11.74 10.18
CA LEU A 256 -5.02 12.29 11.47
C LEU A 256 -3.56 12.73 11.35
N LYS A 257 -3.23 13.87 11.96
CA LYS A 257 -1.88 14.44 11.88
C LYS A 257 -1.00 13.98 13.05
N GLY A 258 0.23 13.54 12.73
CA GLY A 258 1.22 13.09 13.71
C GLY A 258 0.74 11.91 14.55
N HIS A 259 -0.17 11.10 14.01
CA HIS A 259 -0.81 10.00 14.73
C HIS A 259 -0.09 8.67 14.49
N GLU A 260 0.46 8.09 15.56
CA GLU A 260 0.99 6.72 15.52
C GLU A 260 -0.17 5.73 15.67
N ILE A 261 -0.41 4.94 14.63
CA ILE A 261 -1.45 3.90 14.60
C ILE A 261 -1.06 2.76 15.54
N LYS A 262 -1.97 2.38 16.44
CA LYS A 262 -1.78 1.31 17.43
C LYS A 262 -2.40 0.00 17.00
N ASP A 263 -3.42 0.05 16.15
CA ASP A 263 -4.05 -1.13 15.58
C ASP A 263 -3.05 -1.95 14.75
N VAL A 264 -3.25 -3.26 14.74
CA VAL A 264 -2.44 -4.17 13.92
C VAL A 264 -2.74 -3.93 12.45
N ILE A 265 -1.70 -3.79 11.64
CA ILE A 265 -1.79 -3.67 10.19
C ILE A 265 -1.05 -4.84 9.55
N ILE A 266 -1.73 -5.55 8.66
CA ILE A 266 -1.12 -6.55 7.77
C ILE A 266 -1.11 -6.00 6.35
N THR A 267 -0.14 -6.37 5.54
CA THR A 267 0.07 -5.79 4.18
C THR A 267 -1.21 -5.78 3.34
N TYR A 268 -2.05 -6.80 3.42
CA TYR A 268 -3.32 -6.90 2.68
C TYR A 268 -4.40 -5.91 3.15
N ASP A 269 -4.24 -5.27 4.31
CA ASP A 269 -5.16 -4.23 4.81
C ASP A 269 -5.09 -2.95 3.95
N THR A 270 -4.01 -2.82 3.17
CA THR A 270 -3.81 -1.68 2.26
C THR A 270 -4.88 -1.64 1.16
N ALA A 271 -5.15 -2.76 0.48
CA ALA A 271 -6.21 -2.81 -0.53
C ALA A 271 -7.59 -2.53 0.08
N SER A 272 -7.89 -3.09 1.26
CA SER A 272 -9.15 -2.85 1.99
C SER A 272 -9.27 -1.39 2.43
N THR A 273 -8.17 -0.76 2.82
CA THR A 273 -8.16 0.68 3.14
C THR A 273 -8.49 1.52 1.91
N ILE A 274 -7.88 1.21 0.76
CA ILE A 274 -8.16 1.90 -0.50
C ILE A 274 -9.62 1.67 -0.93
N ALA A 275 -10.12 0.44 -0.83
CA ALA A 275 -11.51 0.12 -1.16
C ALA A 275 -12.49 0.89 -0.26
N TRP A 276 -12.24 0.92 1.05
CA TRP A 276 -13.03 1.70 2.00
C TRP A 276 -13.00 3.19 1.69
N LEU A 277 -11.83 3.80 1.45
CA LEU A 277 -11.69 5.22 1.10
C LEU A 277 -12.45 5.59 -0.18
N LEU A 278 -12.53 4.68 -1.13
CA LEU A 278 -13.24 4.89 -2.41
C LEU A 278 -14.71 4.46 -2.39
N GLY A 279 -15.21 3.95 -1.26
CA GLY A 279 -16.59 3.46 -1.12
C GLY A 279 -16.88 2.25 -2.02
N LEU A 280 -15.89 1.38 -2.21
CA LEU A 280 -16.04 0.16 -2.99
C LEU A 280 -16.52 -0.98 -2.10
N LYS A 281 -17.33 -1.86 -2.68
CA LYS A 281 -17.74 -3.11 -2.03
C LYS A 281 -16.65 -4.16 -2.25
N GLU A 282 -16.06 -4.63 -1.16
CA GLU A 282 -15.05 -5.68 -1.19
C GLU A 282 -15.64 -7.05 -1.54
N PRO A 283 -14.89 -7.92 -2.24
CA PRO A 283 -15.30 -9.31 -2.45
C PRO A 283 -15.15 -10.10 -1.15
N GLN A 284 -15.99 -11.11 -0.96
CA GLN A 284 -15.95 -11.97 0.22
C GLN A 284 -14.62 -12.74 0.37
N SER A 285 -13.88 -12.89 -0.72
CA SER A 285 -12.57 -13.55 -0.73
C SER A 285 -11.45 -12.73 -0.09
N TRP A 286 -11.63 -11.41 0.08
CA TRP A 286 -10.66 -10.57 0.77
C TRP A 286 -10.63 -10.84 2.28
N ARG A 287 -9.48 -10.64 2.90
CA ARG A 287 -9.23 -10.83 4.35
C ARG A 287 -8.83 -9.55 5.04
N GLY A 288 -8.39 -8.56 4.26
CA GLY A 288 -7.97 -7.26 4.77
C GLY A 288 -9.09 -6.52 5.49
N LYS A 289 -8.69 -5.62 6.38
CA LYS A 289 -9.56 -4.69 7.08
C LYS A 289 -9.06 -3.26 6.85
N PRO A 290 -9.94 -2.29 6.65
CA PRO A 290 -9.49 -0.91 6.47
C PRO A 290 -8.82 -0.37 7.74
N VAL A 291 -7.68 0.30 7.58
CA VAL A 291 -6.91 0.95 8.65
C VAL A 291 -7.61 2.23 9.08
N THR A 292 -8.80 2.10 9.66
CA THR A 292 -9.66 3.25 9.98
C THR A 292 -9.13 4.13 11.11
N GLU A 293 -8.21 3.62 11.95
CA GLU A 293 -7.57 4.42 12.99
C GLU A 293 -6.77 5.60 12.43
N ALA A 294 -6.28 5.49 11.19
CA ALA A 294 -5.51 6.54 10.53
C ALA A 294 -6.32 7.80 10.19
N PHE A 295 -7.66 7.77 10.27
CA PHE A 295 -8.52 8.80 9.70
C PHE A 295 -9.40 9.49 10.74
N ASN A 296 -9.74 10.76 10.48
CA ASN A 296 -10.69 11.54 11.24
C ASN A 296 -12.09 10.88 11.22
N LYS A 297 -12.82 11.04 12.33
CA LYS A 297 -14.21 10.59 12.45
C LYS A 297 -15.17 11.48 11.67
#